data_30f39b75c6b4e68404967b794ac0f928
#
_entry.id   30f39b75c6b4e68404967b794ac0f928
#
_cell.length_a   1.000
_cell.length_b   1.000
_cell.length_c   1.000
_cell.angle_alpha   90.00
_cell.angle_beta   90.00
_cell.angle_gamma   90.00
#
_symmetry.space_group_name_H-M   'P 1'
#
loop_
_entity.id
_entity.type
_entity.pdbx_description
1 polymer ?
#
loop_
_entity_poly.entity_id
_entity_poly.type
_entity_poly.pdbx_seq_one_letter_code
_entity_poly.pdbx_strand_id
1 'polypeptide(L)'
;MIYFVNEYVMALNSGVEHAEFKRLAVFKHAKTSAKILTRDYNYSLHRMAAGFDLDQDDLLNMYDFFQDATMVSPKKTSTKTLHLPFQYQVSPDANVSRVMQGGRLVMKIHHTPGRVGELGFTEFFDTYGNITNRVFYDDRGFKSGEAFLNQAGQVFAEVLYKPNGQRALERFYEVTEDGKGTVLFNIRVVNYQGRDYYFNSEDELFTFFLDEVNRKDGLNDVFIADRPSIANSPLIKMTTPAKKYIWFPIAHATDPFDQVESPLDGNYVEVLGNHLNRIDGLITMTQAQARDLRTRLHSNSIQIHVIPGAAVSDEQLAAGQLPAVNKKENKIIYVGRLEANKRVDDLIRAFKLVLRKVPDAKLDIRGYGSSEFVASLEKLIKELKLTDQAVINGYTPKIEAVYDQAKVFATATSSDAYPLAMTEALSHGLPLVAFDINYGPSEIIQNGKNGYLLKNGDVYGFSEALVKLLQDPAELQDMSSEAYASAQAYSLSKMWQLWQPLVETEKATVGVKMS
;
A
#
# COMPACT_ATOMS: atom_id res chain seq x y z
N MET A 1 9.00 -3.30 20.57
CA MET A 1 7.88 -3.18 19.61
C MET A 1 8.36 -3.57 18.21
N ILE A 2 7.45 -3.96 17.29
CA ILE A 2 7.79 -4.22 15.89
C ILE A 2 7.08 -3.18 15.02
N TYR A 3 7.84 -2.54 14.12
CA TYR A 3 7.35 -1.48 13.25
C TYR A 3 7.51 -1.86 11.78
N PHE A 4 6.40 -1.82 11.04
CA PHE A 4 6.36 -1.93 9.59
C PHE A 4 6.46 -0.52 9.03
N VAL A 5 7.54 -0.20 8.34
CA VAL A 5 7.89 1.18 7.96
C VAL A 5 7.45 1.44 6.53
N ASN A 6 6.43 2.28 6.38
CA ASN A 6 5.81 2.62 5.11
C ASN A 6 5.73 4.15 4.90
N GLU A 7 5.28 4.56 3.74
CA GLU A 7 5.10 5.96 3.36
C GLU A 7 3.75 6.50 3.85
N TYR A 8 2.66 5.77 3.55
CA TYR A 8 1.29 6.20 3.79
C TYR A 8 0.31 5.02 3.92
N VAL A 9 -0.90 5.34 4.38
CA VAL A 9 -2.12 4.55 4.15
C VAL A 9 -3.13 5.46 3.47
N MET A 10 -3.62 5.05 2.30
CA MET A 10 -4.52 5.83 1.44
C MET A 10 -5.85 5.10 1.21
N ALA A 11 -6.79 5.73 0.51
CA ALA A 11 -8.03 5.09 0.08
C ALA A 11 -7.80 4.04 -1.04
N LEU A 12 -6.77 4.26 -1.87
CA LEU A 12 -6.29 3.32 -2.88
C LEU A 12 -4.89 2.87 -2.48
N ASN A 13 -4.73 1.61 -2.13
CA ASN A 13 -3.47 1.06 -1.67
C ASN A 13 -2.90 0.07 -2.70
N SER A 14 -1.59 -0.05 -2.73
CA SER A 14 -0.86 -1.00 -3.56
C SER A 14 -0.70 -2.36 -2.86
N GLY A 15 -0.10 -3.33 -3.55
CA GLY A 15 0.23 -4.62 -2.95
C GLY A 15 1.15 -4.51 -1.72
N VAL A 16 1.94 -3.43 -1.58
CA VAL A 16 2.81 -3.20 -0.41
C VAL A 16 1.97 -3.01 0.84
N GLU A 17 1.02 -2.08 0.83
CA GLU A 17 0.12 -1.81 1.96
C GLU A 17 -0.76 -3.02 2.26
N HIS A 18 -1.30 -3.70 1.24
CA HIS A 18 -2.09 -4.91 1.46
C HIS A 18 -1.28 -6.04 2.10
N ALA A 19 -0.01 -6.23 1.73
CA ALA A 19 0.88 -7.20 2.40
C ALA A 19 1.13 -6.81 3.86
N GLU A 20 1.29 -5.53 4.13
CA GLU A 20 1.50 -4.98 5.47
C GLU A 20 0.26 -5.17 6.37
N PHE A 21 -0.95 -4.91 5.87
CA PHE A 21 -2.21 -5.15 6.60
C PHE A 21 -2.38 -6.64 6.94
N LYS A 22 -2.11 -7.53 5.98
CA LYS A 22 -2.14 -8.98 6.18
C LYS A 22 -1.11 -9.42 7.23
N ARG A 23 0.09 -8.87 7.20
CA ARG A 23 1.14 -9.13 8.19
C ARG A 23 0.72 -8.64 9.57
N LEU A 24 0.15 -7.45 9.68
CA LEU A 24 -0.36 -6.96 10.96
C LEU A 24 -1.41 -7.92 11.53
N ALA A 25 -2.30 -8.48 10.70
CA ALA A 25 -3.27 -9.49 11.12
C ALA A 25 -2.57 -10.77 11.64
N VAL A 26 -1.46 -11.21 11.04
CA VAL A 26 -0.65 -12.35 11.54
C VAL A 26 -0.11 -12.05 12.94
N PHE A 27 0.41 -10.84 13.18
CA PHE A 27 0.94 -10.46 14.49
C PHE A 27 -0.16 -10.32 15.54
N LYS A 28 -1.32 -9.76 15.18
CA LYS A 28 -2.51 -9.70 16.05
C LYS A 28 -2.99 -11.11 16.44
N HIS A 29 -3.07 -12.04 15.49
CA HIS A 29 -3.41 -13.44 15.74
C HIS A 29 -2.44 -14.08 16.75
N ALA A 30 -1.17 -13.82 16.62
CA ALA A 30 -0.12 -14.30 17.53
C ALA A 30 -0.03 -13.52 18.86
N LYS A 31 -0.87 -12.51 19.07
CA LYS A 31 -0.84 -11.60 20.23
C LYS A 31 0.54 -10.95 20.44
N THR A 32 1.22 -10.66 19.36
CA THR A 32 2.51 -9.99 19.34
C THR A 32 2.31 -8.54 18.89
N SER A 33 2.83 -7.61 19.67
CA SER A 33 2.65 -6.17 19.41
C SER A 33 3.43 -5.72 18.18
N ALA A 34 2.71 -5.18 17.21
CA ALA A 34 3.26 -4.57 16.00
C ALA A 34 2.43 -3.36 15.58
N LYS A 35 3.03 -2.41 14.88
CA LYS A 35 2.35 -1.23 14.31
C LYS A 35 2.82 -0.95 12.90
N ILE A 36 1.94 -0.40 12.09
CA ILE A 36 2.28 0.25 10.82
C ILE A 36 2.78 1.66 11.14
N LEU A 37 4.01 1.96 10.73
CA LEU A 37 4.63 3.25 10.91
C LEU A 37 4.65 3.97 9.56
N THR A 38 4.04 5.16 9.49
CA THR A 38 3.96 5.94 8.24
C THR A 38 4.66 7.29 8.35
N ARG A 39 5.27 7.72 7.22
CA ARG A 39 6.02 8.98 7.13
C ARG A 39 5.13 10.16 6.82
N ASP A 40 4.28 10.06 5.79
CA ASP A 40 3.67 11.23 5.17
C ASP A 40 2.54 11.85 6.00
N TYR A 41 2.45 13.20 5.93
CA TYR A 41 1.34 13.93 6.53
C TYR A 41 0.03 13.68 5.78
N ASN A 42 -0.99 13.26 6.52
CA ASN A 42 -2.33 13.07 5.97
C ASN A 42 -3.40 13.32 7.04
N TYR A 43 -4.10 14.43 6.94
CA TYR A 43 -5.19 14.80 7.86
C TYR A 43 -6.42 13.86 7.78
N SER A 44 -6.47 12.97 6.79
CA SER A 44 -7.50 11.95 6.60
C SER A 44 -6.99 10.52 6.85
N LEU A 45 -5.81 10.36 7.46
CA LEU A 45 -5.15 9.07 7.65
C LEU A 45 -6.05 8.06 8.37
N HIS A 46 -6.61 8.45 9.51
CA HIS A 46 -7.37 7.53 10.37
C HIS A 46 -8.68 7.09 9.73
N ARG A 47 -9.32 7.96 8.96
CA ARG A 47 -10.52 7.58 8.18
C ARG A 47 -10.19 6.62 7.05
N MET A 48 -9.07 6.84 6.36
CA MET A 48 -8.62 5.96 5.28
C MET A 48 -8.25 4.59 5.84
N ALA A 49 -7.51 4.55 6.94
CA ALA A 49 -7.10 3.34 7.63
C ALA A 49 -8.30 2.52 8.15
N ALA A 50 -9.32 3.19 8.70
CA ALA A 50 -10.55 2.53 9.14
C ALA A 50 -11.30 1.81 8.01
N GLY A 51 -11.09 2.20 6.75
CA GLY A 51 -11.60 1.48 5.58
C GLY A 51 -10.97 0.11 5.34
N PHE A 52 -9.87 -0.19 6.05
CA PHE A 52 -9.13 -1.45 6.04
C PHE A 52 -9.10 -2.11 7.43
N ASP A 53 -10.05 -1.77 8.29
CA ASP A 53 -10.18 -2.29 9.65
C ASP A 53 -8.96 -2.03 10.55
N LEU A 54 -8.24 -0.90 10.28
CA LEU A 54 -7.15 -0.42 11.11
C LEU A 54 -7.62 0.71 12.04
N ASP A 55 -7.21 0.65 13.29
CA ASP A 55 -7.49 1.69 14.29
C ASP A 55 -6.23 2.49 14.68
N GLN A 56 -6.37 3.42 15.65
CA GLN A 56 -5.26 4.26 16.09
C GLN A 56 -4.14 3.47 16.78
N ASP A 57 -4.46 2.32 17.39
CA ASP A 57 -3.46 1.46 18.03
C ASP A 57 -2.62 0.70 17.02
N ASP A 58 -3.13 0.49 15.80
CA ASP A 58 -2.44 -0.17 14.71
C ASP A 58 -1.41 0.72 14.00
N LEU A 59 -1.51 2.03 14.20
CA LEU A 59 -0.79 3.04 13.43
C LEU A 59 0.16 3.86 14.30
N LEU A 60 1.26 4.31 13.71
CA LEU A 60 2.12 5.35 14.24
C LEU A 60 2.59 6.25 13.09
N ASN A 61 1.97 7.40 12.92
CA ASN A 61 2.39 8.36 11.91
C ASN A 61 3.41 9.35 12.47
N MET A 62 4.43 9.72 11.68
CA MET A 62 5.48 10.65 12.08
C MET A 62 4.92 12.02 12.50
N TYR A 63 3.97 12.54 11.77
CA TYR A 63 3.38 13.85 12.07
C TYR A 63 2.46 13.79 13.30
N ASP A 64 1.64 12.74 13.41
CA ASP A 64 0.83 12.50 14.61
C ASP A 64 1.70 12.41 15.88
N PHE A 65 2.89 11.79 15.77
CA PHE A 65 3.83 11.69 16.89
C PHE A 65 4.29 13.07 17.37
N PHE A 66 4.75 13.95 16.48
CA PHE A 66 5.20 15.29 16.85
C PHE A 66 4.04 16.24 17.18
N GLN A 67 2.85 15.99 16.67
CA GLN A 67 1.63 16.73 17.01
C GLN A 67 1.02 16.30 18.36
N ASP A 68 1.59 15.33 19.08
CA ASP A 68 0.97 14.71 20.25
C ASP A 68 -0.44 14.16 19.95
N ALA A 69 -0.63 13.63 18.73
CA ALA A 69 -1.92 13.22 18.17
C ALA A 69 -2.00 11.71 17.87
N THR A 70 -1.09 10.90 18.43
CA THR A 70 -1.10 9.45 18.21
C THR A 70 -2.38 8.77 18.70
N MET A 71 -2.98 9.32 19.78
CA MET A 71 -4.26 8.87 20.33
C MET A 71 -5.14 10.08 20.60
N VAL A 72 -6.18 10.27 19.79
CA VAL A 72 -7.12 11.38 19.89
C VAL A 72 -8.55 10.86 20.01
N SER A 73 -9.28 11.32 21.02
CA SER A 73 -10.71 11.05 21.13
C SER A 73 -11.47 11.82 20.05
N PRO A 74 -12.17 11.16 19.10
CA PRO A 74 -12.81 11.83 17.99
C PRO A 74 -13.91 12.81 18.43
N LYS A 75 -13.92 13.99 17.79
CA LYS A 75 -14.95 15.02 17.96
C LYS A 75 -15.51 15.39 16.60
N LYS A 76 -16.82 15.53 16.48
CA LYS A 76 -17.43 15.99 15.23
C LYS A 76 -17.11 17.46 14.99
N THR A 77 -16.60 17.76 13.79
CA THR A 77 -16.46 19.13 13.29
C THR A 77 -17.59 19.47 12.32
N SER A 78 -17.92 20.73 12.23
CA SER A 78 -18.93 21.24 11.28
C SER A 78 -18.67 22.72 11.01
N THR A 79 -19.37 23.29 10.05
CA THR A 79 -19.35 24.74 9.79
C THR A 79 -19.59 25.57 11.06
N LYS A 80 -20.40 25.09 12.02
CA LYS A 80 -20.66 25.78 13.29
C LYS A 80 -19.43 25.84 14.18
N THR A 81 -18.55 24.84 14.13
CA THR A 81 -17.32 24.82 14.93
C THR A 81 -16.26 25.81 14.45
N LEU A 82 -16.44 26.41 13.26
CA LEU A 82 -15.56 27.47 12.75
C LEU A 82 -15.78 28.83 13.43
N HIS A 83 -16.87 29.00 14.19
CA HIS A 83 -17.21 30.28 14.87
C HIS A 83 -17.08 31.49 13.94
N LEU A 84 -17.65 31.40 12.73
CA LEU A 84 -17.56 32.44 11.71
C LEU A 84 -18.20 33.76 12.23
N PRO A 85 -17.60 34.94 11.91
CA PRO A 85 -18.18 36.22 12.23
C PRO A 85 -19.61 36.35 11.68
N PHE A 86 -20.51 37.04 12.41
CA PHE A 86 -21.92 37.13 12.08
C PHE A 86 -22.19 37.82 10.72
N GLN A 87 -21.28 38.67 10.25
CA GLN A 87 -21.35 39.32 8.93
C GLN A 87 -21.07 38.39 7.76
N TYR A 88 -20.62 37.17 8.00
CA TYR A 88 -20.38 36.18 6.97
C TYR A 88 -21.66 35.40 6.63
N GLN A 89 -21.99 35.38 5.34
CA GLN A 89 -23.13 34.63 4.81
C GLN A 89 -22.62 33.31 4.27
N VAL A 90 -23.15 32.20 4.80
CA VAL A 90 -22.78 30.85 4.36
C VAL A 90 -23.84 30.34 3.39
N SER A 91 -23.43 30.01 2.18
CA SER A 91 -24.23 29.26 1.21
C SER A 91 -23.85 27.78 1.32
N PRO A 92 -24.66 26.94 1.97
CA PRO A 92 -24.34 25.54 2.21
C PRO A 92 -24.45 24.72 0.93
N ASP A 93 -23.55 23.77 0.76
CA ASP A 93 -23.57 22.75 -0.30
C ASP A 93 -23.04 21.44 0.28
N ALA A 94 -23.39 20.32 -0.36
CA ALA A 94 -23.01 19.00 0.14
C ALA A 94 -21.48 18.76 0.15
N ASN A 95 -20.78 19.31 -0.84
CA ASN A 95 -19.34 19.10 -1.00
C ASN A 95 -18.52 20.35 -0.64
N VAL A 96 -18.97 21.55 -1.09
CA VAL A 96 -18.22 22.81 -0.94
C VAL A 96 -19.13 23.97 -0.60
N SER A 97 -19.25 24.31 0.67
CA SER A 97 -19.98 25.52 1.10
C SER A 97 -19.15 26.79 0.81
N ARG A 98 -19.84 27.85 0.40
CA ARG A 98 -19.22 29.17 0.13
C ARG A 98 -19.54 30.15 1.26
N VAL A 99 -18.54 30.92 1.67
CA VAL A 99 -18.68 31.98 2.68
C VAL A 99 -18.44 33.31 2.02
N MET A 100 -19.43 34.19 2.11
CA MET A 100 -19.44 35.50 1.48
C MET A 100 -19.43 36.62 2.52
N GLN A 101 -18.79 37.73 2.22
CA GLN A 101 -18.84 38.98 2.98
C GLN A 101 -19.09 40.15 2.02
N GLY A 102 -20.22 40.83 2.14
CA GLY A 102 -20.57 41.97 1.27
C GLY A 102 -20.55 41.62 -0.22
N GLY A 103 -21.00 40.41 -0.59
CA GLY A 103 -21.01 39.92 -1.98
C GLY A 103 -19.66 39.34 -2.48
N ARG A 104 -18.59 39.42 -1.68
CA ARG A 104 -17.27 38.89 -2.01
C ARG A 104 -17.07 37.50 -1.39
N LEU A 105 -16.50 36.57 -2.15
CA LEU A 105 -16.07 35.27 -1.63
C LEU A 105 -14.86 35.47 -0.71
N VAL A 106 -14.95 35.01 0.54
CA VAL A 106 -13.87 35.09 1.54
C VAL A 106 -13.34 33.73 1.95
N MET A 107 -14.17 32.69 1.84
CA MET A 107 -13.77 31.33 2.19
C MET A 107 -14.58 30.29 1.41
N LYS A 108 -13.96 29.14 1.11
CA LYS A 108 -14.64 27.90 0.78
C LYS A 108 -14.41 26.88 1.89
N ILE A 109 -15.45 26.10 2.19
CA ILE A 109 -15.42 25.02 3.18
C ILE A 109 -15.63 23.73 2.41
N HIS A 110 -14.58 22.92 2.31
CA HIS A 110 -14.63 21.61 1.69
C HIS A 110 -14.99 20.58 2.74
N HIS A 111 -16.09 19.86 2.50
CA HIS A 111 -16.59 18.84 3.42
C HIS A 111 -15.92 17.49 3.16
N THR A 112 -15.81 16.69 4.22
CA THR A 112 -15.24 15.35 4.13
C THR A 112 -16.13 14.44 3.28
N PRO A 113 -15.61 13.80 2.22
CA PRO A 113 -16.40 12.90 1.38
C PRO A 113 -17.06 11.78 2.19
N GLY A 114 -18.37 11.56 1.93
CA GLY A 114 -19.15 10.53 2.62
C GLY A 114 -19.60 10.88 4.05
N ARG A 115 -19.27 12.10 4.55
CA ARG A 115 -19.67 12.57 5.88
C ARG A 115 -20.36 13.94 5.78
N VAL A 116 -21.67 13.97 5.87
CA VAL A 116 -22.44 15.19 5.67
C VAL A 116 -22.08 16.28 6.68
N GLY A 117 -21.56 17.39 6.15
CA GLY A 117 -21.27 18.61 6.93
C GLY A 117 -20.02 18.56 7.82
N GLU A 118 -19.25 17.46 7.82
CA GLU A 118 -17.95 17.41 8.51
C GLU A 118 -16.89 18.19 7.71
N LEU A 119 -16.02 18.90 8.45
CA LEU A 119 -14.95 19.69 7.84
C LEU A 119 -13.82 18.79 7.33
N GLY A 120 -13.43 18.98 6.07
CA GLY A 120 -12.19 18.43 5.54
C GLY A 120 -11.09 19.49 5.55
N PHE A 121 -11.27 20.55 4.76
CA PHE A 121 -10.36 21.71 4.79
C PHE A 121 -11.11 22.98 4.38
N THR A 122 -10.49 24.13 4.65
CA THR A 122 -11.01 25.44 4.23
C THR A 122 -9.97 26.18 3.40
N GLU A 123 -10.43 26.97 2.40
CA GLU A 123 -9.61 27.88 1.61
C GLU A 123 -10.02 29.32 1.89
N PHE A 124 -9.06 30.18 2.15
CA PHE A 124 -9.26 31.61 2.35
C PHE A 124 -8.84 32.41 1.12
N PHE A 125 -9.58 33.47 0.83
CA PHE A 125 -9.39 34.27 -0.38
C PHE A 125 -9.07 35.73 -0.03
N ASP A 126 -8.11 36.32 -0.75
CA ASP A 126 -7.81 37.74 -0.71
C ASP A 126 -8.87 38.57 -1.46
N THR A 127 -8.63 39.89 -1.53
CA THR A 127 -9.51 40.82 -2.24
C THR A 127 -9.52 40.65 -3.76
N TYR A 128 -8.52 39.96 -4.30
CA TYR A 128 -8.36 39.71 -5.75
C TYR A 128 -8.88 38.31 -6.15
N GLY A 129 -9.30 37.50 -5.17
CA GLY A 129 -9.80 36.15 -5.42
C GLY A 129 -8.72 35.05 -5.45
N ASN A 130 -7.49 35.38 -5.03
CA ASN A 130 -6.43 34.38 -4.89
C ASN A 130 -6.56 33.65 -3.55
N ILE A 131 -6.22 32.35 -3.53
CA ILE A 131 -6.14 31.58 -2.29
C ILE A 131 -4.88 32.02 -1.53
N THR A 132 -5.05 32.46 -0.29
CA THR A 132 -3.95 32.88 0.60
C THR A 132 -3.45 31.77 1.50
N ASN A 133 -4.39 30.97 2.04
CA ASN A 133 -4.07 29.84 2.88
C ASN A 133 -5.17 28.77 2.84
N ARG A 134 -4.77 27.54 3.22
CA ARG A 134 -5.65 26.41 3.43
C ARG A 134 -5.50 25.92 4.85
N VAL A 135 -6.61 25.63 5.53
CA VAL A 135 -6.61 25.04 6.87
C VAL A 135 -7.17 23.63 6.79
N PHE A 136 -6.40 22.66 7.25
CA PHE A 136 -6.75 21.24 7.24
C PHE A 136 -7.26 20.80 8.62
N TYR A 137 -8.32 19.99 8.61
CA TYR A 137 -8.92 19.45 9.83
C TYR A 137 -8.74 17.93 9.83
N ASP A 138 -8.10 17.42 10.87
CA ASP A 138 -7.98 15.98 11.09
C ASP A 138 -9.37 15.35 11.25
N ASP A 139 -9.55 14.16 10.70
CA ASP A 139 -10.81 13.39 10.78
C ASP A 139 -11.28 13.15 12.22
N ARG A 140 -10.38 13.25 13.20
CA ARG A 140 -10.67 13.16 14.65
C ARG A 140 -11.10 14.49 15.27
N GLY A 141 -11.17 15.57 14.49
CA GLY A 141 -11.88 16.80 14.85
C GLY A 141 -11.05 17.91 15.46
N PHE A 142 -9.83 18.13 15.01
CA PHE A 142 -9.01 19.29 15.39
C PHE A 142 -8.36 19.94 14.15
N LYS A 143 -7.97 21.22 14.28
CA LYS A 143 -7.15 21.89 13.27
C LYS A 143 -5.77 21.22 13.26
N SER A 144 -5.47 20.47 12.20
CA SER A 144 -4.25 19.70 12.09
C SER A 144 -3.14 20.48 11.36
N GLY A 145 -3.47 21.27 10.34
CA GLY A 145 -2.47 21.98 9.57
C GLY A 145 -2.98 23.25 8.91
N GLU A 146 -2.06 24.08 8.47
CA GLU A 146 -2.32 25.27 7.65
C GLU A 146 -1.19 25.46 6.64
N ALA A 147 -1.54 25.57 5.36
CA ALA A 147 -0.62 25.86 4.28
C ALA A 147 -0.81 27.30 3.80
N PHE A 148 0.27 28.04 3.63
CA PHE A 148 0.30 29.42 3.13
C PHE A 148 0.77 29.43 1.68
N LEU A 149 0.06 30.18 0.82
CA LEU A 149 0.30 30.22 -0.62
C LEU A 149 0.77 31.60 -1.05
N ASN A 150 1.71 31.63 -1.99
CA ASN A 150 2.13 32.86 -2.67
C ASN A 150 1.10 33.26 -3.75
N GLN A 151 1.32 34.39 -4.43
CA GLN A 151 0.43 34.90 -5.49
C GLN A 151 0.31 33.94 -6.69
N ALA A 152 1.28 33.07 -6.91
CA ALA A 152 1.24 32.04 -7.95
C ALA A 152 0.46 30.77 -7.53
N GLY A 153 -0.09 30.75 -6.30
CA GLY A 153 -0.82 29.61 -5.76
C GLY A 153 0.07 28.47 -5.27
N GLN A 154 1.38 28.72 -5.09
CA GLN A 154 2.33 27.73 -4.62
C GLN A 154 2.49 27.84 -3.11
N VAL A 155 2.56 26.70 -2.42
CA VAL A 155 2.81 26.65 -0.98
C VAL A 155 4.25 27.07 -0.69
N PHE A 156 4.44 28.05 0.21
CA PHE A 156 5.75 28.49 0.65
C PHE A 156 6.03 28.20 2.13
N ALA A 157 4.98 27.96 2.93
CA ALA A 157 5.09 27.54 4.33
C ALA A 157 3.89 26.71 4.75
N GLU A 158 4.13 25.79 5.67
CA GLU A 158 3.08 25.02 6.36
C GLU A 158 3.35 25.00 7.86
N VAL A 159 2.27 25.03 8.62
CA VAL A 159 2.30 24.91 10.08
C VAL A 159 1.39 23.78 10.49
N LEU A 160 1.91 22.81 11.23
CA LEU A 160 1.14 21.72 11.81
C LEU A 160 0.92 21.94 13.30
N TYR A 161 -0.27 21.60 13.77
CA TYR A 161 -0.75 21.93 15.11
C TYR A 161 -1.03 20.68 15.93
N LYS A 162 -0.77 20.75 17.23
CA LYS A 162 -1.24 19.79 18.23
C LYS A 162 -2.78 19.92 18.41
N PRO A 163 -3.47 18.89 18.93
CA PRO A 163 -4.91 18.96 19.21
C PRO A 163 -5.31 20.12 20.14
N ASN A 164 -4.39 20.63 20.95
CA ASN A 164 -4.60 21.80 21.82
C ASN A 164 -4.39 23.16 21.11
N GLY A 165 -4.06 23.15 19.81
CA GLY A 165 -3.83 24.34 18.99
C GLY A 165 -2.42 24.92 19.05
N GLN A 166 -1.50 24.33 19.82
CA GLN A 166 -0.09 24.73 19.80
C GLN A 166 0.59 24.27 18.51
N ARG A 167 1.58 25.03 18.04
CA ARG A 167 2.40 24.64 16.89
C ARG A 167 3.26 23.43 17.27
N ALA A 168 3.32 22.46 16.35
CA ALA A 168 4.14 21.26 16.47
C ALA A 168 5.30 21.26 15.48
N LEU A 169 5.00 21.57 14.22
CA LEU A 169 5.99 21.62 13.14
C LEU A 169 5.74 22.83 12.23
N GLU A 170 6.82 23.30 11.60
CA GLU A 170 6.80 24.30 10.54
C GLU A 170 7.63 23.75 9.38
N ARG A 171 7.11 23.87 8.14
CA ARG A 171 7.78 23.45 6.91
C ARG A 171 7.90 24.63 5.97
N PHE A 172 9.06 24.82 5.37
CA PHE A 172 9.36 25.96 4.49
C PHE A 172 9.80 25.48 3.12
N TYR A 173 9.29 26.13 2.09
CA TYR A 173 9.48 25.74 0.70
C TYR A 173 10.03 26.89 -0.11
N GLU A 174 10.97 26.58 -1.01
CA GLU A 174 11.47 27.48 -2.05
C GLU A 174 10.83 27.14 -3.39
N VAL A 175 10.65 28.14 -4.22
CA VAL A 175 10.20 27.96 -5.60
C VAL A 175 11.33 27.33 -6.40
N THR A 176 11.03 26.31 -7.21
CA THR A 176 12.01 25.67 -8.11
C THR A 176 12.53 26.67 -9.14
N GLU A 177 13.76 26.46 -9.66
CA GLU A 177 14.39 27.36 -10.64
C GLU A 177 13.53 27.59 -11.90
N ASP A 178 12.75 26.59 -12.32
CA ASP A 178 11.82 26.70 -13.45
C ASP A 178 10.50 27.40 -13.10
N GLY A 179 10.29 27.79 -11.85
CA GLY A 179 9.12 28.48 -11.34
C GLY A 179 7.84 27.64 -11.27
N LYS A 180 7.88 26.33 -11.60
CA LYS A 180 6.68 25.50 -11.74
C LYS A 180 6.27 24.77 -10.47
N GLY A 181 7.16 24.65 -9.51
CA GLY A 181 6.91 23.91 -8.28
C GLY A 181 7.59 24.55 -7.08
N THR A 182 7.51 23.86 -5.95
CA THR A 182 8.25 24.19 -4.74
C THR A 182 8.98 22.96 -4.21
N VAL A 183 10.11 23.18 -3.56
CA VAL A 183 10.91 22.16 -2.90
C VAL A 183 11.02 22.48 -1.42
N LEU A 184 10.84 21.49 -0.58
CA LEU A 184 11.03 21.59 0.87
C LEU A 184 12.53 21.79 1.16
N PHE A 185 12.88 22.83 1.90
CA PHE A 185 14.28 23.12 2.23
C PHE A 185 14.55 23.20 3.74
N ASN A 186 13.51 23.39 4.57
CA ASN A 186 13.68 23.42 6.01
C ASN A 186 12.42 22.94 6.74
N ILE A 187 12.63 22.15 7.80
CA ILE A 187 11.59 21.72 8.72
C ILE A 187 12.03 22.08 10.13
N ARG A 188 11.14 22.68 10.90
CA ARG A 188 11.34 22.95 12.31
C ARG A 188 10.34 22.16 13.14
N VAL A 189 10.80 21.30 14.03
CA VAL A 189 9.98 20.70 15.09
C VAL A 189 10.01 21.63 16.29
N VAL A 190 8.84 22.15 16.66
CA VAL A 190 8.73 23.25 17.63
C VAL A 190 8.58 22.71 19.06
N ASN A 191 9.44 23.14 19.95
CA ASN A 191 9.40 22.85 21.40
C ASN A 191 9.20 21.34 21.69
N TYR A 192 9.89 20.47 20.97
CA TYR A 192 9.90 19.05 21.26
C TYR A 192 10.90 18.77 22.39
N GLN A 193 10.42 18.19 23.50
CA GLN A 193 11.22 17.98 24.71
C GLN A 193 11.93 19.27 25.22
N GLY A 194 11.27 20.43 25.07
CA GLY A 194 11.75 21.72 25.58
C GLY A 194 12.70 22.48 24.65
N ARG A 195 12.94 22.03 23.43
CA ARG A 195 13.78 22.72 22.44
C ARG A 195 13.27 22.54 21.00
N ASP A 196 13.78 23.38 20.11
CA ASP A 196 13.50 23.28 18.68
C ASP A 196 14.57 22.40 18.00
N TYR A 197 14.11 21.65 16.97
CA TYR A 197 15.00 20.88 16.10
C TYR A 197 14.79 21.32 14.66
N TYR A 198 15.85 21.29 13.85
CA TYR A 198 15.84 21.73 12.46
C TYR A 198 16.36 20.62 11.55
N PHE A 199 15.70 20.44 10.40
CA PHE A 199 16.04 19.43 9.40
C PHE A 199 15.96 20.04 8.00
N ASN A 200 16.81 19.57 7.08
CA ASN A 200 16.82 20.04 5.70
C ASN A 200 15.96 19.19 4.74
N SER A 201 15.50 18.04 5.22
CA SER A 201 14.67 17.13 4.42
C SER A 201 13.74 16.30 5.30
N GLU A 202 12.70 15.72 4.67
CA GLU A 202 11.82 14.75 5.35
C GLU A 202 12.58 13.49 5.78
N ASP A 203 13.58 13.03 5.03
CA ASP A 203 14.38 11.86 5.40
C ASP A 203 15.20 12.09 6.67
N GLU A 204 15.74 13.30 6.87
CA GLU A 204 16.41 13.66 8.12
C GLU A 204 15.43 13.66 9.31
N LEU A 205 14.26 14.28 9.13
CA LEU A 205 13.21 14.26 10.14
C LEU A 205 12.74 12.83 10.41
N PHE A 206 12.57 12.02 9.37
CA PHE A 206 12.11 10.64 9.50
C PHE A 206 13.14 9.77 10.22
N THR A 207 14.44 9.93 9.92
CA THR A 207 15.52 9.27 10.68
C THR A 207 15.47 9.64 12.17
N PHE A 208 15.31 10.92 12.47
CA PHE A 208 15.17 11.40 13.85
C PHE A 208 13.93 10.81 14.53
N PHE A 209 12.81 10.76 13.83
CA PHE A 209 11.58 10.16 14.33
C PHE A 209 11.76 8.67 14.69
N LEU A 210 12.39 7.88 13.80
CA LEU A 210 12.67 6.46 14.07
C LEU A 210 13.55 6.30 15.32
N ASP A 211 14.57 7.14 15.48
CA ASP A 211 15.43 7.15 16.68
C ASP A 211 14.65 7.52 17.94
N GLU A 212 13.72 8.49 17.87
CA GLU A 212 12.90 8.91 19.02
C GLU A 212 11.87 7.85 19.40
N VAL A 213 11.26 7.17 18.43
CA VAL A 213 10.36 6.02 18.68
C VAL A 213 11.12 4.93 19.42
N ASN A 214 12.29 4.53 18.90
CA ASN A 214 13.09 3.49 19.52
C ASN A 214 13.57 3.86 20.95
N ARG A 215 13.93 5.14 21.19
CA ARG A 215 14.27 5.62 22.55
C ARG A 215 13.10 5.53 23.50
N LYS A 216 11.89 5.91 23.04
CA LYS A 216 10.66 5.89 23.84
C LYS A 216 10.27 4.47 24.25
N ASP A 217 10.52 3.49 23.39
CA ASP A 217 10.17 2.08 23.61
C ASP A 217 11.30 1.27 24.29
N GLY A 218 12.44 1.89 24.64
CA GLY A 218 13.51 1.27 25.42
C GLY A 218 14.65 0.66 24.62
N LEU A 219 14.88 1.09 23.36
CA LEU A 219 16.02 0.77 22.50
C LEU A 219 16.10 -0.71 22.06
N ASN A 220 14.97 -1.38 21.91
CA ASN A 220 14.90 -2.80 21.53
C ASN A 220 13.88 -3.05 20.42
N ASP A 221 13.59 -2.04 19.60
CA ASP A 221 12.60 -2.16 18.55
C ASP A 221 13.14 -2.89 17.32
N VAL A 222 12.19 -3.47 16.57
CA VAL A 222 12.44 -4.07 15.26
C VAL A 222 11.77 -3.20 14.21
N PHE A 223 12.53 -2.71 13.25
CA PHE A 223 12.03 -1.96 12.12
C PHE A 223 12.16 -2.78 10.83
N ILE A 224 11.07 -2.88 10.08
CA ILE A 224 11.02 -3.58 8.79
C ILE A 224 10.67 -2.55 7.73
N ALA A 225 11.59 -2.28 6.79
CA ALA A 225 11.39 -1.35 5.69
C ALA A 225 10.48 -1.95 4.63
N ASP A 226 9.21 -1.57 4.60
CA ASP A 226 8.24 -2.05 3.62
C ASP A 226 8.24 -1.24 2.32
N ARG A 227 8.49 0.06 2.41
CA ARG A 227 8.58 0.96 1.27
C ARG A 227 10.04 1.38 1.05
N PRO A 228 10.78 0.69 0.16
CA PRO A 228 12.22 0.90 -0.01
C PRO A 228 12.61 2.35 -0.31
N SER A 229 11.81 3.05 -1.12
CA SER A 229 12.06 4.42 -1.56
C SER A 229 12.17 5.44 -0.42
N ILE A 230 11.49 5.18 0.71
CA ILE A 230 11.44 6.12 1.84
C ILE A 230 12.01 5.54 3.14
N ALA A 231 12.06 4.23 3.28
CA ALA A 231 12.43 3.59 4.54
C ALA A 231 13.90 3.16 4.59
N ASN A 232 14.48 2.72 3.45
CA ASN A 232 15.83 2.16 3.44
C ASN A 232 16.88 3.16 3.93
N SER A 233 16.95 4.35 3.35
CA SER A 233 17.93 5.38 3.70
C SER A 233 17.80 5.85 5.15
N PRO A 234 16.60 6.22 5.68
CA PRO A 234 16.44 6.55 7.08
C PRO A 234 16.83 5.43 8.05
N LEU A 235 16.48 4.17 7.76
CA LEU A 235 16.80 3.03 8.63
C LEU A 235 18.31 2.80 8.76
N ILE A 236 19.07 2.85 7.67
CA ILE A 236 20.52 2.68 7.74
C ILE A 236 21.23 3.86 8.43
N LYS A 237 20.59 5.05 8.45
CA LYS A 237 21.10 6.26 9.10
C LYS A 237 20.74 6.39 10.58
N MET A 238 19.82 5.57 11.10
CA MET A 238 19.49 5.56 12.52
C MET A 238 20.75 5.46 13.39
N THR A 239 20.76 6.21 14.48
CA THR A 239 21.85 6.27 15.45
C THR A 239 21.61 5.39 16.67
N THR A 240 20.36 5.09 16.97
CA THR A 240 19.99 4.20 18.08
C THR A 240 20.14 2.72 17.70
N PRO A 241 20.53 1.85 18.65
CA PRO A 241 20.59 0.41 18.41
C PRO A 241 19.19 -0.16 18.26
N ALA A 242 18.88 -0.70 17.09
CA ALA A 242 17.61 -1.33 16.76
C ALA A 242 17.85 -2.48 15.79
N LYS A 243 16.95 -3.46 15.73
CA LYS A 243 16.97 -4.48 14.69
C LYS A 243 16.34 -3.92 13.41
N LYS A 244 17.00 -4.09 12.28
CA LYS A 244 16.63 -3.48 11.00
C LYS A 244 16.59 -4.54 9.91
N TYR A 245 15.43 -4.68 9.29
CA TYR A 245 15.22 -5.61 8.18
C TYR A 245 14.74 -4.85 6.95
N ILE A 246 15.23 -5.26 5.77
CA ILE A 246 14.77 -4.74 4.48
C ILE A 246 13.86 -5.77 3.84
N TRP A 247 12.61 -5.39 3.63
CA TRP A 247 11.64 -6.15 2.87
C TRP A 247 11.75 -5.85 1.38
N PHE A 248 11.56 -6.84 0.53
CA PHE A 248 11.64 -6.72 -0.92
C PHE A 248 10.25 -6.81 -1.57
N PRO A 249 9.48 -5.72 -1.63
CA PRO A 249 8.16 -5.71 -2.28
C PRO A 249 8.24 -5.66 -3.81
N ILE A 250 9.43 -5.44 -4.38
CA ILE A 250 9.73 -5.40 -5.80
C ILE A 250 10.97 -6.23 -6.11
N ALA A 251 11.22 -6.48 -7.39
CA ALA A 251 12.49 -7.04 -7.86
C ALA A 251 13.65 -6.12 -7.43
N HIS A 252 14.80 -6.71 -7.09
CA HIS A 252 15.95 -5.96 -6.57
C HIS A 252 16.90 -5.44 -7.67
N ALA A 253 16.67 -5.82 -8.91
CA ALA A 253 17.45 -5.37 -10.06
C ALA A 253 16.55 -4.86 -11.19
N THR A 254 17.14 -4.12 -12.12
CA THR A 254 16.41 -3.39 -13.17
C THR A 254 15.92 -4.28 -14.30
N ASP A 255 16.64 -5.38 -14.60
CA ASP A 255 16.22 -6.36 -15.61
C ASP A 255 15.47 -7.52 -14.94
N PRO A 256 14.17 -7.71 -15.24
CA PRO A 256 13.39 -8.81 -14.66
C PRO A 256 13.88 -10.20 -15.08
N PHE A 257 14.68 -10.32 -16.13
CA PHE A 257 15.23 -11.59 -16.63
C PHE A 257 16.65 -11.89 -16.16
N ASP A 258 17.35 -10.88 -15.64
CA ASP A 258 18.68 -11.01 -15.08
C ASP A 258 18.79 -10.26 -13.74
N GLN A 259 18.40 -10.93 -12.68
CA GLN A 259 18.39 -10.35 -11.34
C GLN A 259 19.76 -10.45 -10.64
N VAL A 260 20.70 -11.23 -11.18
CA VAL A 260 22.01 -11.45 -10.58
C VAL A 260 23.03 -10.42 -11.09
N GLU A 261 23.11 -10.21 -12.39
CA GLU A 261 24.18 -9.41 -13.01
C GLU A 261 23.74 -7.99 -13.40
N SER A 262 22.44 -7.79 -13.71
CA SER A 262 21.95 -6.47 -14.11
C SER A 262 22.06 -5.42 -12.97
N PRO A 263 22.06 -4.11 -13.25
CA PRO A 263 22.16 -3.09 -12.22
C PRO A 263 21.08 -3.24 -11.13
N LEU A 264 21.43 -2.92 -9.89
CA LEU A 264 20.44 -2.85 -8.81
C LEU A 264 19.38 -1.80 -9.11
N ASP A 265 18.14 -2.05 -8.70
CA ASP A 265 17.13 -1.01 -8.61
C ASP A 265 17.61 0.11 -7.67
N GLY A 266 17.36 1.37 -8.05
CA GLY A 266 17.86 2.55 -7.33
C GLY A 266 17.54 2.55 -5.84
N ASN A 267 16.40 1.96 -5.44
CA ASN A 267 15.99 1.87 -4.04
C ASN A 267 16.90 0.98 -3.19
N TYR A 268 17.69 0.09 -3.79
CA TYR A 268 18.54 -0.86 -3.08
C TYR A 268 20.04 -0.58 -3.19
N VAL A 269 20.46 0.34 -4.08
CA VAL A 269 21.88 0.65 -4.31
C VAL A 269 22.58 1.07 -3.02
N GLU A 270 21.99 1.97 -2.25
CA GLU A 270 22.59 2.49 -1.02
C GLU A 270 22.76 1.38 0.03
N VAL A 271 21.72 0.59 0.27
CA VAL A 271 21.69 -0.41 1.34
C VAL A 271 22.49 -1.65 0.99
N LEU A 272 22.34 -2.20 -0.22
CA LEU A 272 23.01 -3.43 -0.63
C LEU A 272 24.48 -3.19 -1.08
N GLY A 273 24.76 -2.02 -1.69
CA GLY A 273 26.08 -1.70 -2.17
C GLY A 273 27.05 -1.23 -1.07
N ASN A 274 26.57 -0.39 -0.14
CA ASN A 274 27.47 0.34 0.76
C ASN A 274 27.19 0.14 2.24
N HIS A 275 25.98 -0.28 2.63
CA HIS A 275 25.53 -0.25 4.03
C HIS A 275 24.90 -1.57 4.51
N LEU A 276 25.26 -2.68 3.89
CA LEU A 276 24.76 -4.00 4.28
C LEU A 276 25.07 -4.36 5.76
N ASN A 277 26.15 -3.82 6.29
CA ASN A 277 26.55 -3.96 7.69
C ASN A 277 25.73 -3.12 8.68
N ARG A 278 24.81 -2.28 8.18
CA ARG A 278 23.94 -1.43 9.00
C ARG A 278 22.56 -2.05 9.24
N ILE A 279 22.31 -3.23 8.68
CA ILE A 279 21.06 -3.97 8.79
C ILE A 279 21.31 -5.38 9.33
N ASP A 280 20.27 -5.98 9.93
CA ASP A 280 20.34 -7.31 10.55
C ASP A 280 19.92 -8.44 9.61
N GLY A 281 19.13 -8.13 8.58
CA GLY A 281 18.69 -9.12 7.60
C GLY A 281 17.87 -8.58 6.46
N LEU A 282 17.65 -9.44 5.47
CA LEU A 282 16.82 -9.21 4.31
C LEU A 282 15.58 -10.12 4.39
N ILE A 283 14.44 -9.64 3.94
CA ILE A 283 13.21 -10.42 3.87
C ILE A 283 12.71 -10.41 2.42
N THR A 284 12.75 -11.57 1.78
CA THR A 284 12.19 -11.78 0.44
C THR A 284 10.88 -12.55 0.52
N MET A 285 10.04 -12.43 -0.50
CA MET A 285 8.77 -13.15 -0.54
C MET A 285 8.86 -14.51 -1.22
N THR A 286 9.99 -14.79 -1.93
CA THR A 286 10.19 -16.02 -2.70
C THR A 286 11.59 -16.61 -2.46
N GLN A 287 11.69 -17.93 -2.57
CA GLN A 287 12.98 -18.63 -2.54
C GLN A 287 13.85 -18.25 -3.75
N ALA A 288 13.23 -18.00 -4.90
CA ALA A 288 13.93 -17.59 -6.11
C ALA A 288 14.66 -16.26 -5.88
N GLN A 289 13.97 -15.23 -5.37
CA GLN A 289 14.59 -13.93 -5.07
C GLN A 289 15.70 -14.06 -4.01
N ALA A 290 15.48 -14.91 -2.99
CA ALA A 290 16.51 -15.17 -1.99
C ALA A 290 17.76 -15.83 -2.58
N ARG A 291 17.62 -16.76 -3.54
CA ARG A 291 18.76 -17.37 -4.24
C ARG A 291 19.53 -16.34 -5.04
N ASP A 292 18.83 -15.53 -5.82
CA ASP A 292 19.45 -14.51 -6.68
C ASP A 292 20.21 -13.47 -5.84
N LEU A 293 19.62 -13.01 -4.73
CA LEU A 293 20.29 -12.12 -3.79
C LEU A 293 21.54 -12.75 -3.14
N ARG A 294 21.49 -14.03 -2.72
CA ARG A 294 22.67 -14.73 -2.19
C ARG A 294 23.79 -14.81 -3.22
N THR A 295 23.44 -15.14 -4.47
CA THR A 295 24.40 -15.18 -5.57
C THR A 295 25.01 -13.82 -5.83
N ARG A 296 24.19 -12.78 -5.93
CA ARG A 296 24.63 -11.40 -6.16
C ARG A 296 25.52 -10.82 -5.09
N LEU A 297 25.16 -11.05 -3.82
CA LEU A 297 25.89 -10.48 -2.70
C LEU A 297 27.22 -11.20 -2.42
N HIS A 298 27.46 -12.35 -3.02
CA HIS A 298 28.66 -13.19 -2.80
C HIS A 298 29.00 -13.38 -1.31
N SER A 299 28.00 -13.28 -0.43
CA SER A 299 28.21 -13.23 1.01
C SER A 299 27.16 -14.06 1.74
N ASN A 300 27.62 -14.85 2.69
CA ASN A 300 26.79 -15.54 3.67
C ASN A 300 26.68 -14.73 4.99
N SER A 301 27.16 -13.49 5.02
CA SER A 301 27.22 -12.68 6.25
C SER A 301 25.88 -12.08 6.64
N ILE A 302 24.93 -11.92 5.70
CA ILE A 302 23.59 -11.40 5.96
C ILE A 302 22.56 -12.53 5.90
N GLN A 303 21.67 -12.58 6.88
CA GLN A 303 20.55 -13.52 6.87
C GLN A 303 19.47 -13.08 5.87
N ILE A 304 18.97 -14.02 5.09
CA ILE A 304 17.84 -13.80 4.18
C ILE A 304 16.69 -14.70 4.58
N HIS A 305 15.64 -14.10 5.10
CA HIS A 305 14.40 -14.76 5.47
C HIS A 305 13.46 -14.78 4.26
N VAL A 306 12.80 -15.92 4.05
CA VAL A 306 11.79 -16.02 2.97
C VAL A 306 10.43 -16.12 3.61
N ILE A 307 9.65 -15.03 3.48
CA ILE A 307 8.33 -14.90 4.09
C ILE A 307 7.37 -14.33 3.06
N PRO A 308 6.40 -15.11 2.55
CA PRO A 308 5.40 -14.62 1.60
C PRO A 308 4.64 -13.39 2.14
N GLY A 309 4.30 -12.44 1.25
CA GLY A 309 3.50 -11.28 1.60
C GLY A 309 2.03 -11.57 1.86
N ALA A 310 1.59 -12.81 1.62
CA ALA A 310 0.21 -13.24 1.78
C ALA A 310 -0.10 -13.69 3.21
N ALA A 311 -1.34 -13.51 3.61
CA ALA A 311 -1.95 -14.20 4.74
C ALA A 311 -3.46 -14.34 4.51
N VAL A 312 -4.03 -15.44 4.94
CA VAL A 312 -5.47 -15.74 4.82
C VAL A 312 -6.03 -15.96 6.21
N SER A 313 -7.14 -15.29 6.53
CA SER A 313 -7.76 -15.41 7.86
C SER A 313 -8.35 -16.81 8.09
N ASP A 314 -8.42 -17.19 9.36
CA ASP A 314 -9.01 -18.49 9.74
C ASP A 314 -10.51 -18.54 9.38
N GLU A 315 -11.21 -17.38 9.44
CA GLU A 315 -12.61 -17.26 9.02
C GLU A 315 -12.76 -17.55 7.52
N GLN A 316 -11.89 -17.00 6.68
CA GLN A 316 -11.90 -17.25 5.23
C GLN A 316 -11.63 -18.73 4.92
N LEU A 317 -10.66 -19.34 5.61
CA LEU A 317 -10.34 -20.75 5.44
C LEU A 317 -11.43 -21.70 5.97
N ALA A 318 -12.16 -21.29 7.03
CA ALA A 318 -13.24 -22.07 7.65
C ALA A 318 -14.58 -21.90 6.92
N ALA A 319 -14.82 -20.81 6.23
CA ALA A 319 -16.09 -20.50 5.56
C ALA A 319 -16.47 -21.57 4.50
N GLY A 320 -15.50 -22.38 4.07
CA GLY A 320 -15.67 -23.28 2.95
C GLY A 320 -15.82 -22.48 1.65
N GLN A 321 -15.62 -23.13 0.53
CA GLN A 321 -15.78 -22.48 -0.75
C GLN A 321 -17.03 -22.97 -1.48
N LEU A 322 -17.66 -22.07 -2.23
CA LEU A 322 -18.59 -22.48 -3.26
C LEU A 322 -17.78 -23.15 -4.38
N PRO A 323 -18.04 -24.43 -4.72
CA PRO A 323 -17.33 -25.10 -5.81
C PRO A 323 -17.39 -24.29 -7.09
N ALA A 324 -16.27 -24.13 -7.78
CA ALA A 324 -16.17 -23.29 -8.98
C ALA A 324 -17.18 -23.65 -10.06
N VAL A 325 -17.51 -24.94 -10.19
CA VAL A 325 -18.52 -25.45 -11.13
C VAL A 325 -19.93 -24.95 -10.85
N ASN A 326 -20.25 -24.60 -9.61
CA ASN A 326 -21.57 -24.12 -9.20
C ASN A 326 -21.71 -22.59 -9.41
N LYS A 327 -20.67 -21.89 -9.76
CA LYS A 327 -20.70 -20.46 -10.09
C LYS A 327 -21.42 -20.29 -11.44
N LYS A 328 -22.39 -19.37 -11.47
CA LYS A 328 -23.34 -19.25 -12.61
C LYS A 328 -22.69 -18.83 -13.93
N GLU A 329 -21.71 -17.95 -13.86
CA GLU A 329 -21.08 -17.36 -15.05
C GLU A 329 -19.69 -17.96 -15.32
N ASN A 330 -19.30 -18.07 -16.58
CA ASN A 330 -17.96 -18.38 -17.02
C ASN A 330 -17.06 -17.14 -16.86
N LYS A 331 -16.88 -16.68 -15.61
CA LYS A 331 -16.19 -15.43 -15.28
C LYS A 331 -14.71 -15.70 -14.96
N ILE A 332 -13.84 -15.00 -15.71
CA ILE A 332 -12.41 -14.87 -15.45
C ILE A 332 -12.20 -13.54 -14.71
N ILE A 333 -11.37 -13.54 -13.67
CA ILE A 333 -11.02 -12.32 -12.94
C ILE A 333 -9.52 -12.02 -13.03
N TYR A 334 -9.21 -10.75 -13.18
CA TYR A 334 -7.91 -10.15 -12.94
C TYR A 334 -8.02 -9.16 -11.78
N VAL A 335 -7.05 -9.16 -10.87
CA VAL A 335 -6.93 -8.18 -9.79
C VAL A 335 -5.49 -7.68 -9.72
N GLY A 336 -5.28 -6.37 -9.81
CA GLY A 336 -3.96 -5.77 -9.73
C GLY A 336 -3.91 -4.35 -10.29
N ARG A 337 -2.76 -3.70 -10.18
CA ARG A 337 -2.55 -2.38 -10.79
C ARG A 337 -2.67 -2.47 -12.32
N LEU A 338 -3.19 -1.41 -12.93
CA LEU A 338 -3.29 -1.29 -14.37
C LEU A 338 -2.09 -0.48 -14.87
N GLU A 339 -0.99 -1.20 -15.12
CA GLU A 339 0.31 -0.67 -15.55
C GLU A 339 0.93 -1.55 -16.64
N ALA A 340 1.90 -1.03 -17.37
CA ALA A 340 2.48 -1.71 -18.52
C ALA A 340 3.09 -3.08 -18.19
N ASN A 341 3.81 -3.20 -17.05
CA ASN A 341 4.41 -4.47 -16.62
C ASN A 341 3.37 -5.53 -16.20
N LYS A 342 2.12 -5.15 -15.96
CA LYS A 342 1.04 -6.09 -15.64
C LYS A 342 0.40 -6.70 -16.89
N ARG A 343 0.72 -6.19 -18.08
CA ARG A 343 0.36 -6.75 -19.40
C ARG A 343 -1.11 -7.16 -19.50
N VAL A 344 -2.00 -6.31 -18.96
CA VAL A 344 -3.45 -6.55 -19.00
C VAL A 344 -3.96 -6.57 -20.46
N ASP A 345 -3.27 -5.91 -21.37
CA ASP A 345 -3.52 -5.97 -22.81
C ASP A 345 -3.33 -7.37 -23.39
N ASP A 346 -2.32 -8.14 -22.95
CA ASP A 346 -2.14 -9.53 -23.36
C ASP A 346 -3.25 -10.43 -22.81
N LEU A 347 -3.69 -10.20 -21.58
CA LEU A 347 -4.86 -10.90 -21.03
C LEU A 347 -6.12 -10.63 -21.86
N ILE A 348 -6.36 -9.36 -22.25
CA ILE A 348 -7.50 -9.00 -23.13
C ILE A 348 -7.39 -9.68 -24.50
N ARG A 349 -6.17 -9.75 -25.08
CA ARG A 349 -5.93 -10.46 -26.34
C ARG A 349 -6.16 -11.96 -26.21
N ALA A 350 -5.66 -12.60 -25.14
CA ALA A 350 -5.93 -14.00 -24.83
C ALA A 350 -7.44 -14.25 -24.66
N PHE A 351 -8.13 -13.37 -23.94
CA PHE A 351 -9.57 -13.47 -23.74
C PHE A 351 -10.36 -13.40 -25.07
N LYS A 352 -9.90 -12.61 -26.04
CA LYS A 352 -10.49 -12.62 -27.40
C LYS A 352 -10.42 -14.00 -28.07
N LEU A 353 -9.36 -14.76 -27.80
CA LEU A 353 -9.24 -16.14 -28.32
C LEU A 353 -10.16 -17.09 -27.55
N VAL A 354 -10.29 -16.92 -26.23
CA VAL A 354 -11.22 -17.69 -25.37
C VAL A 354 -12.65 -17.61 -25.90
N LEU A 355 -13.14 -16.43 -26.27
CA LEU A 355 -14.51 -16.22 -26.75
C LEU A 355 -14.83 -16.98 -28.05
N ARG A 356 -13.85 -17.42 -28.82
CA ARG A 356 -14.08 -18.27 -30.01
C ARG A 356 -14.60 -19.66 -29.62
N LYS A 357 -14.23 -20.16 -28.43
CA LYS A 357 -14.55 -21.50 -27.93
C LYS A 357 -15.56 -21.48 -26.77
N VAL A 358 -15.61 -20.38 -26.00
CA VAL A 358 -16.51 -20.14 -24.87
C VAL A 358 -17.18 -18.77 -25.05
N PRO A 359 -18.21 -18.64 -25.90
CA PRO A 359 -18.79 -17.34 -26.27
C PRO A 359 -19.47 -16.58 -25.12
N ASP A 360 -19.87 -17.28 -24.07
CA ASP A 360 -20.52 -16.74 -22.87
C ASP A 360 -19.52 -16.36 -21.76
N ALA A 361 -18.20 -16.51 -21.99
CA ALA A 361 -17.19 -16.11 -21.02
C ALA A 361 -17.23 -14.60 -20.75
N LYS A 362 -16.90 -14.22 -19.52
CA LYS A 362 -16.76 -12.84 -19.07
C LYS A 362 -15.39 -12.60 -18.48
N LEU A 363 -14.83 -11.40 -18.70
CA LEU A 363 -13.59 -10.95 -18.10
C LEU A 363 -13.86 -9.73 -17.21
N ASP A 364 -13.63 -9.88 -15.89
CA ASP A 364 -13.73 -8.82 -14.90
C ASP A 364 -12.32 -8.34 -14.53
N ILE A 365 -11.98 -7.09 -14.85
CA ILE A 365 -10.69 -6.48 -14.57
C ILE A 365 -10.84 -5.53 -13.41
N ARG A 366 -10.18 -5.82 -12.28
CA ARG A 366 -10.24 -5.03 -11.04
C ARG A 366 -8.89 -4.40 -10.75
N GLY A 367 -8.90 -3.09 -10.48
CA GLY A 367 -7.71 -2.35 -10.12
C GLY A 367 -7.76 -0.90 -10.57
N TYR A 368 -6.64 -0.22 -10.43
CA TYR A 368 -6.46 1.18 -10.82
C TYR A 368 -5.12 1.39 -11.52
N GLY A 369 -5.02 2.46 -12.26
CA GLY A 369 -3.82 2.89 -13.00
C GLY A 369 -3.96 4.34 -13.43
N SER A 370 -3.01 4.85 -14.22
CA SER A 370 -3.16 6.19 -14.80
C SER A 370 -4.36 6.24 -15.74
N SER A 371 -5.01 7.39 -15.82
CA SER A 371 -6.18 7.59 -16.71
C SER A 371 -5.85 7.28 -18.16
N GLU A 372 -4.63 7.60 -18.59
CA GLU A 372 -4.15 7.33 -19.95
C GLU A 372 -4.01 5.83 -20.22
N PHE A 373 -3.47 5.08 -19.25
CA PHE A 373 -3.30 3.63 -19.41
C PHE A 373 -4.64 2.91 -19.37
N VAL A 374 -5.54 3.27 -18.44
CA VAL A 374 -6.92 2.74 -18.39
C VAL A 374 -7.65 3.01 -19.70
N ALA A 375 -7.61 4.25 -20.22
CA ALA A 375 -8.22 4.59 -21.51
C ALA A 375 -7.65 3.78 -22.69
N SER A 376 -6.34 3.45 -22.64
CA SER A 376 -5.72 2.58 -23.68
C SER A 376 -6.27 1.16 -23.65
N LEU A 377 -6.52 0.59 -22.46
CA LEU A 377 -7.13 -0.73 -22.31
C LEU A 377 -8.61 -0.74 -22.74
N GLU A 378 -9.38 0.30 -22.39
CA GLU A 378 -10.76 0.46 -22.85
C GLU A 378 -10.85 0.57 -24.37
N LYS A 379 -9.92 1.31 -24.98
CA LYS A 379 -9.79 1.40 -26.43
C LYS A 379 -9.52 0.02 -27.05
N LEU A 380 -8.60 -0.76 -26.48
CA LEU A 380 -8.29 -2.12 -26.93
C LEU A 380 -9.52 -3.04 -26.83
N ILE A 381 -10.28 -2.99 -25.72
CA ILE A 381 -11.53 -3.74 -25.54
C ILE A 381 -12.52 -3.41 -26.67
N LYS A 382 -12.66 -2.13 -26.99
CA LYS A 382 -13.54 -1.66 -28.07
C LYS A 382 -13.08 -2.10 -29.46
N GLU A 383 -11.79 -1.97 -29.77
CA GLU A 383 -11.19 -2.40 -31.05
C GLU A 383 -11.36 -3.90 -31.29
N LEU A 384 -11.21 -4.70 -30.23
CA LEU A 384 -11.41 -6.15 -30.29
C LEU A 384 -12.90 -6.56 -30.23
N LYS A 385 -13.84 -5.62 -30.12
CA LYS A 385 -15.29 -5.86 -30.00
C LYS A 385 -15.63 -6.75 -28.80
N LEU A 386 -15.15 -6.36 -27.60
CA LEU A 386 -15.30 -7.10 -26.35
C LEU A 386 -16.13 -6.36 -25.28
N THR A 387 -16.76 -5.25 -25.65
CA THR A 387 -17.46 -4.34 -24.70
C THR A 387 -18.56 -4.99 -23.87
N ASP A 388 -19.17 -6.07 -24.37
CA ASP A 388 -20.22 -6.81 -23.65
C ASP A 388 -19.67 -7.92 -22.73
N GLN A 389 -18.39 -8.32 -22.91
CA GLN A 389 -17.79 -9.46 -22.24
C GLN A 389 -16.61 -9.10 -21.33
N ALA A 390 -15.90 -8.00 -21.58
CA ALA A 390 -14.75 -7.54 -20.81
C ALA A 390 -15.00 -6.16 -20.22
N VAL A 391 -14.87 -6.03 -18.88
CA VAL A 391 -15.17 -4.78 -18.17
C VAL A 391 -14.05 -4.43 -17.21
N ILE A 392 -13.66 -3.14 -17.20
CA ILE A 392 -12.75 -2.57 -16.19
C ILE A 392 -13.61 -1.94 -15.10
N ASN A 393 -13.65 -2.56 -13.92
CA ASN A 393 -14.53 -2.19 -12.82
C ASN A 393 -13.86 -1.37 -11.71
N GLY A 394 -12.60 -0.98 -11.89
CA GLY A 394 -11.86 -0.19 -10.91
C GLY A 394 -11.48 -0.95 -9.62
N TYR A 395 -10.96 -0.20 -8.67
CA TYR A 395 -10.52 -0.72 -7.37
C TYR A 395 -11.71 -0.92 -6.42
N THR A 396 -11.64 -1.96 -5.59
CA THR A 396 -12.55 -2.17 -4.46
C THR A 396 -11.78 -2.69 -3.25
N PRO A 397 -11.99 -2.15 -2.03
CA PRO A 397 -11.41 -2.71 -0.82
C PRO A 397 -12.09 -4.02 -0.37
N LYS A 398 -13.29 -4.33 -0.92
CA LYS A 398 -14.05 -5.56 -0.63
C LYS A 398 -13.98 -6.51 -1.82
N ILE A 399 -12.79 -7.04 -2.06
CA ILE A 399 -12.51 -7.86 -3.25
C ILE A 399 -13.01 -9.31 -3.10
N GLU A 400 -13.21 -9.79 -1.88
CA GLU A 400 -13.61 -11.16 -1.57
C GLU A 400 -14.88 -11.58 -2.29
N ALA A 401 -15.93 -10.74 -2.22
CA ALA A 401 -17.20 -10.99 -2.89
C ALA A 401 -17.08 -11.07 -4.43
N VAL A 402 -16.03 -10.48 -4.99
CA VAL A 402 -15.75 -10.52 -6.44
C VAL A 402 -15.05 -11.83 -6.80
N TYR A 403 -14.08 -12.27 -6.01
CA TYR A 403 -13.47 -13.60 -6.18
C TYR A 403 -14.51 -14.71 -6.09
N ASP A 404 -15.48 -14.63 -5.18
CA ASP A 404 -16.54 -15.62 -5.02
C ASP A 404 -17.41 -15.81 -6.27
N GLN A 405 -17.47 -14.82 -7.14
CA GLN A 405 -18.26 -14.88 -8.38
C GLN A 405 -17.46 -15.42 -9.58
N ALA A 406 -16.14 -15.49 -9.51
CA ALA A 406 -15.29 -15.91 -10.61
C ALA A 406 -15.03 -17.41 -10.59
N LYS A 407 -14.74 -18.01 -11.76
CA LYS A 407 -14.33 -19.41 -11.90
C LYS A 407 -12.83 -19.58 -11.96
N VAL A 408 -12.12 -18.63 -12.55
CA VAL A 408 -10.68 -18.66 -12.81
C VAL A 408 -10.07 -17.31 -12.53
N PHE A 409 -8.92 -17.28 -11.89
CA PHE A 409 -8.07 -16.11 -11.79
C PHE A 409 -7.00 -16.13 -12.88
N ALA A 410 -6.79 -15.02 -13.58
CA ALA A 410 -5.83 -14.92 -14.67
C ALA A 410 -4.97 -13.66 -14.55
N THR A 411 -3.64 -13.81 -14.71
CA THR A 411 -2.71 -12.68 -14.75
C THR A 411 -1.60 -12.91 -15.79
N ALA A 412 -1.38 -11.90 -16.65
CA ALA A 412 -0.37 -11.92 -17.70
C ALA A 412 0.87 -11.09 -17.34
N THR A 413 1.07 -10.74 -16.07
CA THR A 413 2.17 -9.88 -15.62
C THR A 413 3.54 -10.39 -16.10
N SER A 414 4.45 -9.45 -16.44
CA SER A 414 5.81 -9.76 -16.91
C SER A 414 6.87 -9.73 -15.81
N SER A 415 6.57 -9.08 -14.68
CA SER A 415 7.44 -9.02 -13.50
C SER A 415 6.65 -8.71 -12.24
N ASP A 416 7.02 -9.34 -11.13
CA ASP A 416 6.47 -9.09 -9.80
C ASP A 416 7.52 -9.48 -8.75
N ALA A 417 7.34 -9.11 -7.48
CA ALA A 417 8.06 -9.73 -6.38
C ALA A 417 7.24 -10.87 -5.78
N TYR A 418 5.94 -10.66 -5.65
CA TYR A 418 4.98 -11.64 -5.17
C TYR A 418 3.54 -11.21 -5.50
N PRO A 419 2.84 -11.91 -6.37
CA PRO A 419 1.48 -11.52 -6.77
C PRO A 419 0.44 -11.92 -5.72
N LEU A 420 0.18 -11.06 -4.74
CA LEU A 420 -0.76 -11.28 -3.63
C LEU A 420 -2.14 -11.76 -4.10
N ALA A 421 -2.66 -11.18 -5.16
CA ALA A 421 -3.96 -11.52 -5.72
C ALA A 421 -4.08 -13.00 -6.12
N MET A 422 -2.97 -13.67 -6.45
CA MET A 422 -2.98 -15.11 -6.72
C MET A 422 -3.27 -15.92 -5.45
N THR A 423 -2.66 -15.56 -4.33
CA THR A 423 -2.92 -16.25 -3.05
C THR A 423 -4.29 -15.95 -2.48
N GLU A 424 -4.79 -14.73 -2.71
CA GLU A 424 -6.19 -14.37 -2.43
C GLU A 424 -7.13 -15.23 -3.27
N ALA A 425 -6.92 -15.32 -4.57
CA ALA A 425 -7.72 -16.15 -5.46
C ALA A 425 -7.72 -17.63 -5.04
N LEU A 426 -6.56 -18.17 -4.62
CA LEU A 426 -6.49 -19.54 -4.07
C LEU A 426 -7.40 -19.73 -2.86
N SER A 427 -7.49 -18.76 -1.95
CA SER A 427 -8.35 -18.85 -0.76
C SER A 427 -9.84 -18.83 -1.09
N HIS A 428 -10.20 -18.42 -2.29
CA HIS A 428 -11.55 -18.51 -2.85
C HIS A 428 -11.74 -19.70 -3.80
N GLY A 429 -10.75 -20.62 -3.83
CA GLY A 429 -10.76 -21.82 -4.66
C GLY A 429 -10.73 -21.54 -6.15
N LEU A 430 -10.08 -20.46 -6.57
CA LEU A 430 -9.92 -20.14 -8.00
C LEU A 430 -8.64 -20.80 -8.53
N PRO A 431 -8.73 -21.70 -9.52
CA PRO A 431 -7.57 -22.09 -10.29
C PRO A 431 -6.89 -20.89 -10.92
N LEU A 432 -5.56 -20.92 -10.96
CA LEU A 432 -4.74 -19.81 -11.43
C LEU A 432 -4.27 -20.06 -12.85
N VAL A 433 -4.26 -19.03 -13.70
CA VAL A 433 -3.58 -19.05 -15.00
C VAL A 433 -2.62 -17.85 -15.03
N ALA A 434 -1.32 -18.14 -15.12
CA ALA A 434 -0.30 -17.08 -15.09
C ALA A 434 0.89 -17.43 -15.98
N PHE A 435 1.67 -16.40 -16.36
CA PHE A 435 2.98 -16.60 -16.95
C PHE A 435 4.04 -16.95 -15.89
N ASP A 436 5.01 -17.77 -16.29
CA ASP A 436 6.21 -18.04 -15.50
C ASP A 436 7.16 -16.85 -15.61
N ILE A 437 7.34 -16.16 -14.51
CA ILE A 437 8.13 -14.93 -14.41
C ILE A 437 8.89 -14.88 -13.09
N ASN A 438 9.85 -14.00 -13.00
CA ASN A 438 10.48 -13.60 -11.75
C ASN A 438 9.71 -12.40 -11.13
N TYR A 439 9.08 -12.54 -9.94
CA TYR A 439 9.07 -13.70 -9.05
C TYR A 439 7.63 -14.10 -8.75
N GLY A 440 7.43 -15.25 -8.10
CA GLY A 440 6.19 -15.62 -7.42
C GLY A 440 5.36 -16.69 -8.10
N PRO A 441 4.91 -16.58 -9.35
CA PRO A 441 3.97 -17.53 -9.94
C PRO A 441 4.40 -18.99 -9.83
N SER A 442 5.67 -19.32 -10.12
CA SER A 442 6.20 -20.68 -10.02
C SER A 442 6.31 -21.24 -8.58
N GLU A 443 6.25 -20.38 -7.57
CA GLU A 443 6.20 -20.83 -6.16
C GLU A 443 4.77 -20.94 -5.62
N ILE A 444 3.79 -20.33 -6.31
CA ILE A 444 2.37 -20.35 -5.93
C ILE A 444 1.60 -21.42 -6.72
N ILE A 445 1.89 -21.54 -8.03
CA ILE A 445 1.23 -22.48 -8.92
C ILE A 445 1.94 -23.84 -8.91
N GLN A 446 1.23 -24.87 -8.50
CA GLN A 446 1.57 -26.25 -8.79
C GLN A 446 0.94 -26.63 -10.13
N ASN A 447 1.72 -26.53 -11.20
CA ASN A 447 1.23 -26.66 -12.58
C ASN A 447 0.46 -27.96 -12.80
N GLY A 448 -0.76 -27.86 -13.32
CA GLY A 448 -1.67 -29.00 -13.51
C GLY A 448 -2.43 -29.45 -12.25
N LYS A 449 -2.24 -28.78 -11.08
CA LYS A 449 -2.97 -29.07 -9.85
C LYS A 449 -3.88 -27.91 -9.41
N ASN A 450 -3.31 -26.78 -9.04
CA ASN A 450 -4.06 -25.60 -8.60
C ASN A 450 -4.11 -24.50 -9.69
N GLY A 451 -3.61 -24.79 -10.89
CA GLY A 451 -3.58 -23.85 -12.00
C GLY A 451 -2.62 -24.23 -13.11
N TYR A 452 -2.47 -23.35 -14.08
CA TYR A 452 -1.56 -23.47 -15.21
C TYR A 452 -0.51 -22.37 -15.21
N LEU A 453 0.76 -22.76 -15.30
CA LEU A 453 1.91 -21.89 -15.44
C LEU A 453 2.40 -21.96 -16.89
N LEU A 454 2.32 -20.85 -17.61
CA LEU A 454 2.63 -20.77 -19.04
C LEU A 454 3.96 -20.00 -19.24
N LYS A 455 4.64 -20.30 -20.36
CA LYS A 455 5.83 -19.55 -20.76
C LYS A 455 5.47 -18.06 -20.93
N ASN A 456 6.33 -17.19 -20.40
CA ASN A 456 6.13 -15.74 -20.50
C ASN A 456 5.92 -15.30 -21.96
N GLY A 457 4.79 -14.63 -22.22
CA GLY A 457 4.38 -14.15 -23.56
C GLY A 457 3.67 -15.17 -24.43
N ASP A 458 3.45 -16.40 -24.00
CA ASP A 458 2.62 -17.37 -24.73
C ASP A 458 1.12 -17.09 -24.56
N VAL A 459 0.66 -16.05 -25.24
CA VAL A 459 -0.76 -15.62 -25.22
C VAL A 459 -1.70 -16.71 -25.75
N TYR A 460 -1.24 -17.52 -26.72
CA TYR A 460 -2.06 -18.61 -27.26
C TYR A 460 -2.22 -19.75 -26.25
N GLY A 461 -1.11 -20.27 -25.70
CA GLY A 461 -1.16 -21.29 -24.64
C GLY A 461 -1.95 -20.82 -23.42
N PHE A 462 -1.84 -19.54 -23.06
CA PHE A 462 -2.62 -18.92 -21.99
C PHE A 462 -4.13 -18.98 -22.29
N SER A 463 -4.55 -18.68 -23.52
CA SER A 463 -5.95 -18.78 -23.91
C SER A 463 -6.48 -20.23 -23.88
N GLU A 464 -5.66 -21.20 -24.35
CA GLU A 464 -6.05 -22.63 -24.32
C GLU A 464 -6.22 -23.15 -22.88
N ALA A 465 -5.35 -22.73 -21.94
CA ALA A 465 -5.49 -23.08 -20.53
C ALA A 465 -6.81 -22.54 -19.94
N LEU A 466 -7.18 -21.30 -20.25
CA LEU A 466 -8.47 -20.72 -19.84
C LEU A 466 -9.66 -21.48 -20.45
N VAL A 467 -9.60 -21.80 -21.75
CA VAL A 467 -10.64 -22.56 -22.45
C VAL A 467 -10.84 -23.92 -21.79
N LYS A 468 -9.74 -24.63 -21.51
CA LYS A 468 -9.76 -25.96 -20.91
C LYS A 468 -10.50 -25.93 -19.55
N LEU A 469 -10.14 -24.99 -18.67
CA LEU A 469 -10.79 -24.81 -17.38
C LEU A 469 -12.29 -24.48 -17.49
N LEU A 470 -12.67 -23.68 -18.48
CA LEU A 470 -14.08 -23.27 -18.62
C LEU A 470 -14.95 -24.33 -19.31
N GLN A 471 -14.36 -25.24 -20.11
CA GLN A 471 -15.09 -26.28 -20.85
C GLN A 471 -15.06 -27.65 -20.17
N ASP A 472 -14.12 -27.90 -19.23
CA ASP A 472 -14.03 -29.15 -18.47
C ASP A 472 -14.44 -28.93 -17.02
N PRO A 473 -15.70 -29.21 -16.65
CA PRO A 473 -16.19 -29.05 -15.27
C PRO A 473 -15.48 -29.95 -14.26
N ALA A 474 -15.00 -31.13 -14.67
CA ALA A 474 -14.31 -32.05 -13.77
C ALA A 474 -12.93 -31.49 -13.41
N GLU A 475 -12.15 -31.07 -14.40
CA GLU A 475 -10.85 -30.45 -14.19
C GLU A 475 -10.96 -29.13 -13.40
N LEU A 476 -11.96 -28.30 -13.73
CA LEU A 476 -12.22 -27.08 -12.99
C LEU A 476 -12.49 -27.36 -11.50
N GLN A 477 -13.30 -28.39 -11.18
CA GLN A 477 -13.61 -28.76 -9.82
C GLN A 477 -12.39 -29.29 -9.07
N ASP A 478 -11.61 -30.17 -9.70
CA ASP A 478 -10.40 -30.74 -9.12
C ASP A 478 -9.39 -29.63 -8.81
N MET A 479 -9.09 -28.77 -9.78
CA MET A 479 -8.18 -27.64 -9.58
C MET A 479 -8.71 -26.61 -8.57
N SER A 480 -10.02 -26.39 -8.50
CA SER A 480 -10.64 -25.51 -7.50
C SER A 480 -10.41 -26.06 -6.07
N SER A 481 -10.55 -27.36 -5.90
CA SER A 481 -10.31 -28.01 -4.61
C SER A 481 -8.84 -27.93 -4.20
N GLU A 482 -7.93 -28.15 -5.14
CA GLU A 482 -6.49 -28.03 -4.92
C GLU A 482 -6.05 -26.57 -4.68
N ALA A 483 -6.67 -25.61 -5.36
CA ALA A 483 -6.44 -24.17 -5.13
C ALA A 483 -6.77 -23.81 -3.68
N TYR A 484 -7.95 -24.21 -3.21
CA TYR A 484 -8.36 -23.96 -1.83
C TYR A 484 -7.47 -24.69 -0.80
N ALA A 485 -7.09 -25.94 -1.06
CA ALA A 485 -6.14 -26.67 -0.21
C ALA A 485 -4.77 -25.97 -0.15
N SER A 486 -4.30 -25.42 -1.27
CA SER A 486 -3.04 -24.67 -1.35
C SER A 486 -3.06 -23.40 -0.49
N ALA A 487 -4.22 -22.75 -0.33
CA ALA A 487 -4.37 -21.55 0.49
C ALA A 487 -4.09 -21.80 1.98
N GLN A 488 -4.21 -23.03 2.46
CA GLN A 488 -3.91 -23.42 3.85
C GLN A 488 -2.44 -23.13 4.24
N ALA A 489 -1.53 -23.10 3.26
CA ALA A 489 -0.12 -22.72 3.49
C ALA A 489 0.04 -21.27 3.93
N TYR A 490 -0.95 -20.42 3.66
CA TYR A 490 -0.96 -18.99 3.96
C TYR A 490 -1.84 -18.64 5.17
N SER A 491 -2.30 -19.64 5.97
CA SER A 491 -3.04 -19.37 7.20
C SER A 491 -2.25 -18.50 8.17
N LEU A 492 -2.94 -17.70 8.99
CA LEU A 492 -2.29 -16.82 9.98
C LEU A 492 -1.27 -17.57 10.84
N SER A 493 -1.61 -18.78 11.29
CA SER A 493 -0.72 -19.62 12.09
C SER A 493 0.53 -20.07 11.33
N LYS A 494 0.41 -20.45 10.04
CA LYS A 494 1.57 -20.83 9.22
C LYS A 494 2.46 -19.64 8.93
N MET A 495 1.86 -18.51 8.62
CA MET A 495 2.61 -17.28 8.38
C MET A 495 3.34 -16.81 9.64
N TRP A 496 2.70 -16.95 10.82
CA TRP A 496 3.37 -16.66 12.09
C TRP A 496 4.63 -17.51 12.31
N GLN A 497 4.60 -18.81 11.99
CA GLN A 497 5.77 -19.69 12.11
C GLN A 497 6.98 -19.18 11.32
N LEU A 498 6.76 -18.45 10.21
CA LEU A 498 7.83 -17.85 9.42
C LEU A 498 8.35 -16.54 10.04
N TRP A 499 7.48 -15.77 10.71
CA TRP A 499 7.85 -14.53 11.39
C TRP A 499 8.48 -14.75 12.76
N GLN A 500 8.10 -15.82 13.44
CA GLN A 500 8.49 -16.15 14.81
C GLN A 500 10.02 -16.11 15.05
N PRO A 501 10.90 -16.62 14.15
CA PRO A 501 12.34 -16.56 14.34
C PRO A 501 12.91 -15.13 14.42
N LEU A 502 12.29 -14.15 13.74
CA LEU A 502 12.72 -12.75 13.83
C LEU A 502 12.38 -12.14 15.21
N VAL A 503 11.30 -12.63 15.82
CA VAL A 503 10.80 -12.14 17.12
C VAL A 503 11.51 -12.82 18.30
N GLU A 504 11.77 -14.13 18.20
CA GLU A 504 12.35 -14.92 19.29
C GLU A 504 13.86 -14.69 19.48
N THR A 505 14.58 -14.31 18.42
CA THR A 505 16.01 -13.96 18.52
C THR A 505 16.23 -12.81 19.51
N GLU A 506 15.21 -11.99 19.79
CA GLU A 506 15.29 -10.91 20.79
C GLU A 506 15.11 -11.39 22.24
N LYS A 507 14.28 -12.41 22.48
CA LYS A 507 14.04 -12.91 23.85
C LYS A 507 15.25 -13.64 24.43
N ALA A 508 16.05 -14.29 23.59
CA ALA A 508 17.26 -15.01 24.03
C ALA A 508 18.41 -14.08 24.48
N THR A 509 18.47 -12.84 23.97
CA THR A 509 19.56 -11.90 24.31
C THR A 509 19.29 -11.15 25.61
N VAL A 510 18.05 -11.03 26.06
CA VAL A 510 17.68 -10.34 27.31
C VAL A 510 17.82 -11.26 28.55
N GLY A 511 17.80 -12.57 28.35
CA GLY A 511 17.88 -13.57 29.44
C GLY A 511 19.29 -13.90 29.98
N VAL A 512 20.37 -13.40 29.37
CA VAL A 512 21.75 -13.79 29.71
C VAL A 512 22.56 -12.69 30.44
N LYS A 513 21.96 -11.57 30.84
CA LYS A 513 22.64 -10.50 31.59
C LYS A 513 22.10 -10.27 33.00
N MET A 514 21.69 -11.34 33.70
CA MET A 514 21.56 -11.32 35.16
C MET A 514 22.02 -12.64 35.74
N SER A 515 23.32 -12.77 35.87
CA SER A 515 24.01 -13.65 36.84
C SER A 515 25.39 -13.13 37.12
#